data_38f50c0ecc2fc1a02af36d0018c003d0
#
_entry.id   38f50c0ecc2fc1a02af36d0018c003d0
#
_cell.length_a   1.000
_cell.length_b   1.000
_cell.length_c   1.000
_cell.angle_alpha   90.00
_cell.angle_beta   90.00
_cell.angle_gamma   90.00
#
_symmetry.space_group_name_H-M   'P 1'
#
loop_
_entity.id
_entity.type
_entity.pdbx_description
1 polymer ?
#
loop_
_entity_poly.entity_id
_entity_poly.type
_entity_poly.pdbx_seq_one_letter_code
_entity_poly.pdbx_strand_id
1 'polypeptide(L)'
;MNNYKTYIYLALLTLLSCKGNDGNEPQKLTPQIRYEFSGGAGHYNYAPSIIEDQYGIRYGFVCENRDPFKIVDYVYLYKGIPTEKGYVWQPGTQIIEPSETGWDNCHICDPDVREFKTTYKGETYNWIMTYLGVDRWDCNHNQIGLAISKNIEGPYIKFDRNPLVAYEAVSYTHLR
;
A
#
# COMPACT_ATOMS: atom_id res chain seq x y z
N MET A 1 -48.17 38.43 30.45
CA MET A 1 -48.74 37.09 30.22
C MET A 1 -48.39 36.67 28.80
N ASN A 2 -47.38 35.97 28.72
CA ASN A 2 -47.06 34.68 28.10
C ASN A 2 -46.92 34.66 26.60
N ASN A 3 -45.67 34.90 26.19
CA ASN A 3 -45.22 34.70 24.81
C ASN A 3 -44.46 33.35 24.64
N TYR A 4 -44.76 32.32 25.43
CA TYR A 4 -44.02 31.03 25.31
C TYR A 4 -44.69 29.98 24.43
N LYS A 5 -45.84 30.26 23.85
CA LYS A 5 -46.52 29.28 22.98
C LYS A 5 -46.09 29.29 21.51
N THR A 6 -45.45 30.36 21.06
CA THR A 6 -45.09 30.51 19.63
C THR A 6 -43.80 29.81 19.25
N TYR A 7 -42.90 29.53 20.20
CA TYR A 7 -41.60 28.89 19.89
C TYR A 7 -41.66 27.37 19.78
N ILE A 8 -42.68 26.74 20.36
CA ILE A 8 -42.82 25.27 20.31
C ILE A 8 -43.27 24.78 18.93
N TYR A 9 -44.01 25.60 18.19
CA TYR A 9 -44.48 25.24 16.85
C TYR A 9 -43.40 25.40 15.76
N LEU A 10 -42.42 26.26 15.96
CA LEU A 10 -41.33 26.43 15.02
C LEU A 10 -40.28 25.33 15.09
N ALA A 11 -40.08 24.75 16.28
CA ALA A 11 -39.16 23.64 16.49
C ALA A 11 -39.66 22.29 15.95
N LEU A 12 -41.01 22.14 15.83
CA LEU A 12 -41.58 20.89 15.30
C LEU A 12 -41.62 20.85 13.76
N LEU A 13 -41.56 22.00 13.10
CA LEU A 13 -41.56 22.09 11.61
C LEU A 13 -40.19 21.82 10.99
N THR A 14 -39.10 21.92 11.77
CA THR A 14 -37.73 21.64 11.25
C THR A 14 -37.37 20.17 11.32
N LEU A 15 -38.13 19.33 12.02
CA LEU A 15 -37.87 17.88 12.08
C LEU A 15 -38.61 17.07 11.01
N LEU A 16 -39.46 17.71 10.21
CA LEU A 16 -40.24 17.04 9.14
C LEU A 16 -39.64 17.22 7.76
N SER A 17 -38.51 17.94 7.62
CA SER A 17 -37.86 18.23 6.33
C SER A 17 -36.79 17.25 5.93
N CYS A 18 -36.56 16.14 6.65
CA CYS A 18 -35.59 15.11 6.28
C CYS A 18 -36.24 13.77 5.98
N LYS A 19 -37.35 13.79 5.24
CA LYS A 19 -37.82 12.64 4.47
C LYS A 19 -37.81 13.02 2.98
N GLY A 20 -36.62 13.16 2.45
CA GLY A 20 -36.35 12.98 1.03
C GLY A 20 -36.66 11.53 0.70
N ASN A 21 -37.76 11.30 0.04
CA ASN A 21 -38.16 10.01 -0.50
C ASN A 21 -37.43 9.85 -1.82
N ASP A 22 -36.08 9.79 -1.78
CA ASP A 22 -35.29 9.37 -2.92
C ASP A 22 -35.15 7.86 -2.78
N GLY A 23 -36.00 7.15 -3.51
CA GLY A 23 -36.00 5.68 -3.62
C GLY A 23 -34.75 5.10 -4.32
N ASN A 24 -33.63 5.73 -4.13
CA ASN A 24 -32.31 5.17 -4.38
C ASN A 24 -31.74 4.73 -3.04
N GLU A 25 -31.99 3.46 -2.66
CA GLU A 25 -31.06 2.83 -1.75
C GLU A 25 -29.64 3.09 -2.29
N PRO A 26 -28.67 3.49 -1.42
CA PRO A 26 -27.32 3.64 -1.88
C PRO A 26 -26.95 2.31 -2.52
N GLN A 27 -26.69 2.35 -3.83
CA GLN A 27 -26.26 1.19 -4.58
C GLN A 27 -25.11 0.59 -3.79
N LYS A 28 -25.32 -0.59 -3.20
CA LYS A 28 -24.28 -1.32 -2.50
C LYS A 28 -23.22 -1.57 -3.54
N LEU A 29 -22.20 -0.71 -3.57
CA LEU A 29 -21.03 -0.90 -4.40
C LEU A 29 -20.43 -2.22 -3.92
N THR A 30 -20.86 -3.30 -4.55
CA THR A 30 -20.15 -4.57 -4.45
C THR A 30 -18.77 -4.28 -5.00
N PRO A 31 -17.71 -4.43 -4.22
CA PRO A 31 -16.36 -4.26 -4.76
C PRO A 31 -16.19 -5.25 -5.89
N GLN A 32 -16.33 -4.79 -7.13
CA GLN A 32 -16.14 -5.64 -8.32
C GLN A 32 -14.65 -5.85 -8.64
N ILE A 33 -13.78 -5.42 -7.76
CA ILE A 33 -12.35 -5.47 -8.00
C ILE A 33 -11.77 -6.55 -7.10
N ARG A 34 -11.69 -7.76 -7.62
CA ARG A 34 -10.78 -8.78 -7.11
C ARG A 34 -9.45 -8.58 -7.80
N TYR A 35 -8.45 -8.16 -7.05
CA TYR A 35 -7.06 -8.20 -7.50
C TYR A 35 -6.50 -9.57 -7.10
N GLU A 36 -6.48 -10.50 -8.03
CA GLU A 36 -5.72 -11.73 -7.87
C GLU A 36 -4.38 -11.55 -8.59
N PHE A 37 -3.34 -11.17 -7.85
CA PHE A 37 -1.99 -11.03 -8.38
C PHE A 37 -1.32 -12.38 -8.57
N SER A 38 -1.53 -13.31 -7.65
CA SER A 38 -1.06 -14.68 -7.78
C SER A 38 -2.10 -15.67 -7.26
N GLY A 39 -2.11 -16.85 -7.82
CA GLY A 39 -2.95 -17.95 -7.37
C GLY A 39 -2.13 -19.21 -7.14
N GLY A 40 -2.57 -20.03 -6.20
CA GLY A 40 -1.97 -21.33 -5.93
C GLY A 40 -1.76 -21.62 -4.44
N ALA A 41 -1.74 -22.92 -4.09
CA ALA A 41 -1.50 -23.34 -2.73
C ALA A 41 -0.08 -22.97 -2.29
N GLY A 42 0.03 -22.34 -1.12
CA GLY A 42 1.30 -21.91 -0.55
C GLY A 42 1.84 -20.56 -1.05
N HIS A 43 1.14 -19.93 -1.98
CA HIS A 43 1.46 -18.58 -2.44
C HIS A 43 0.47 -17.58 -1.84
N TYR A 44 0.98 -16.45 -1.37
CA TYR A 44 0.13 -15.34 -0.93
C TYR A 44 0.78 -14.02 -1.30
N ASN A 45 -0.04 -12.99 -1.40
CA ASN A 45 0.41 -11.61 -1.48
C ASN A 45 -0.47 -10.70 -0.62
N TYR A 46 0.12 -9.61 -0.14
CA TYR A 46 -0.54 -8.63 0.72
C TYR A 46 0.19 -7.28 0.68
N ALA A 47 -0.28 -6.31 1.47
CA ALA A 47 0.26 -4.96 1.60
C ALA A 47 0.53 -4.28 0.24
N PRO A 48 -0.47 -4.13 -0.64
CA PRO A 48 -0.26 -3.54 -1.95
C PRO A 48 -0.06 -2.03 -1.88
N SER A 49 0.96 -1.53 -2.59
CA SER A 49 1.08 -0.13 -3.01
C SER A 49 0.75 -0.04 -4.48
N ILE A 50 -0.27 0.73 -4.86
CA ILE A 50 -0.75 0.80 -6.25
C ILE A 50 -0.60 2.22 -6.77
N ILE A 51 0.04 2.35 -7.92
CA ILE A 51 0.20 3.59 -8.67
C ILE A 51 -0.45 3.43 -10.03
N GLU A 52 -1.17 4.44 -10.47
CA GLU A 52 -1.72 4.51 -11.82
C GLU A 52 -1.04 5.64 -12.59
N ASP A 53 -0.55 5.35 -13.79
CA ASP A 53 0.06 6.36 -14.64
C ASP A 53 -0.98 7.13 -15.48
N GLN A 54 -0.51 8.10 -16.24
CA GLN A 54 -1.35 8.94 -17.11
C GLN A 54 -2.05 8.18 -18.25
N TYR A 55 -1.67 6.94 -18.51
CA TYR A 55 -2.28 6.06 -19.51
C TYR A 55 -3.24 5.03 -18.89
N GLY A 56 -3.47 5.14 -17.58
CA GLY A 56 -4.32 4.25 -16.81
C GLY A 56 -3.68 2.88 -16.51
N ILE A 57 -2.39 2.71 -16.77
CA ILE A 57 -1.66 1.49 -16.40
C ILE A 57 -1.42 1.49 -14.90
N ARG A 58 -1.76 0.38 -14.24
CA ARG A 58 -1.54 0.21 -12.80
C ARG A 58 -0.29 -0.61 -12.52
N TYR A 59 0.47 -0.10 -11.58
CA TYR A 59 1.68 -0.74 -11.05
C TYR A 59 1.38 -1.13 -9.60
N GLY A 60 1.18 -2.42 -9.36
CA GLY A 60 0.89 -2.96 -8.03
C GLY A 60 2.14 -3.60 -7.43
N PHE A 61 2.71 -2.94 -6.43
CA PHE A 61 3.82 -3.48 -5.65
C PHE A 61 3.25 -4.22 -4.46
N VAL A 62 3.61 -5.45 -4.27
CA VAL A 62 3.05 -6.32 -3.23
C VAL A 62 4.13 -7.09 -2.51
N CYS A 63 3.87 -7.38 -1.27
CA CYS A 63 4.58 -8.38 -0.51
C CYS A 63 4.10 -9.76 -0.97
N GLU A 64 5.01 -10.64 -1.34
CA GLU A 64 4.65 -11.95 -1.87
C GLU A 64 5.62 -13.04 -1.41
N ASN A 65 5.06 -14.18 -1.01
CA ASN A 65 5.78 -15.43 -0.80
C ASN A 65 5.35 -16.44 -1.87
N ARG A 66 6.33 -17.05 -2.53
CA ARG A 66 6.13 -18.12 -3.51
C ARG A 66 6.63 -19.48 -3.06
N ASP A 67 7.26 -19.57 -1.89
CA ASP A 67 7.74 -20.83 -1.35
C ASP A 67 6.69 -21.46 -0.43
N PRO A 68 6.13 -22.64 -0.76
CA PRO A 68 5.14 -23.31 0.09
C PRO A 68 5.72 -23.90 1.37
N PHE A 69 7.03 -24.02 1.48
CA PHE A 69 7.71 -24.67 2.61
C PHE A 69 8.43 -23.70 3.53
N LYS A 70 8.75 -22.51 3.03
CA LYS A 70 9.49 -21.49 3.77
C LYS A 70 8.84 -20.13 3.55
N ILE A 71 8.52 -19.47 4.64
CA ILE A 71 8.02 -18.09 4.58
C ILE A 71 9.21 -17.16 4.37
N VAL A 72 9.35 -16.66 3.14
CA VAL A 72 10.30 -15.61 2.76
C VAL A 72 9.57 -14.65 1.85
N ASP A 73 9.35 -13.45 2.35
CA ASP A 73 8.65 -12.43 1.59
C ASP A 73 9.62 -11.59 0.76
N TYR A 74 9.17 -11.28 -0.44
CA TYR A 74 9.83 -10.45 -1.44
C TYR A 74 8.87 -9.37 -1.91
N VAL A 75 9.38 -8.31 -2.51
CA VAL A 75 8.52 -7.35 -3.19
C VAL A 75 8.43 -7.70 -4.68
N TYR A 76 7.19 -7.90 -5.13
CA TYR A 76 6.86 -8.14 -6.52
C TYR A 76 6.09 -6.96 -7.11
N LEU A 77 6.30 -6.72 -8.40
CA LEU A 77 5.53 -5.77 -9.21
C LEU A 77 4.62 -6.53 -10.16
N TYR A 78 3.35 -6.16 -10.15
CA TYR A 78 2.35 -6.56 -11.14
C TYR A 78 1.91 -5.35 -11.95
N LYS A 79 1.82 -5.51 -13.27
CA LYS A 79 1.39 -4.46 -14.18
C LYS A 79 -0.01 -4.76 -14.69
N GLY A 80 -0.97 -3.90 -14.35
CA GLY A 80 -2.35 -3.98 -14.77
C GLY A 80 -2.60 -3.14 -16.01
N ILE A 81 -2.95 -3.77 -17.11
CA ILE A 81 -3.29 -3.09 -18.36
C ILE A 81 -4.79 -2.83 -18.38
N PRO A 82 -5.24 -1.58 -18.58
CA PRO A 82 -6.65 -1.24 -18.61
C PRO A 82 -7.34 -1.87 -19.82
N THR A 83 -8.58 -2.33 -19.62
CA THR A 83 -9.47 -2.87 -20.63
C THR A 83 -10.89 -2.33 -20.40
N GLU A 84 -11.80 -2.56 -21.33
CA GLU A 84 -13.23 -2.20 -21.17
C GLU A 84 -13.90 -2.86 -19.96
N LYS A 85 -13.36 -4.01 -19.49
CA LYS A 85 -13.91 -4.79 -18.36
C LYS A 85 -13.11 -4.69 -17.07
N GLY A 86 -12.17 -3.75 -16.98
CA GLY A 86 -11.27 -3.61 -15.83
C GLY A 86 -9.81 -3.77 -16.23
N TYR A 87 -9.04 -4.55 -15.49
CA TYR A 87 -7.61 -4.71 -15.71
C TYR A 87 -7.24 -6.15 -16.05
N VAL A 88 -6.28 -6.30 -16.96
CA VAL A 88 -5.56 -7.56 -17.18
C VAL A 88 -4.19 -7.42 -16.54
N TRP A 89 -3.95 -8.23 -15.51
CA TRP A 89 -2.69 -8.22 -14.78
C TRP A 89 -1.67 -9.14 -15.46
N GLN A 90 -0.49 -8.59 -15.69
CA GLN A 90 0.64 -9.36 -16.20
C GLN A 90 1.28 -10.18 -15.06
N PRO A 91 2.04 -11.25 -15.38
CA PRO A 91 2.78 -12.00 -14.38
C PRO A 91 3.70 -11.10 -13.53
N GLY A 92 3.75 -11.36 -12.23
CA GLY A 92 4.55 -10.57 -11.30
C GLY A 92 6.04 -10.77 -11.49
N THR A 93 6.77 -9.67 -11.43
CA THR A 93 8.23 -9.61 -11.49
C THR A 93 8.79 -9.25 -10.11
N GLN A 94 9.75 -10.03 -9.61
CA GLN A 94 10.45 -9.71 -8.38
C GLN A 94 11.27 -8.42 -8.57
N ILE A 95 11.04 -7.45 -7.70
CA ILE A 95 11.64 -6.11 -7.79
C ILE A 95 12.79 -5.93 -6.81
N ILE A 96 12.60 -6.44 -5.61
CA ILE A 96 13.59 -6.34 -4.53
C ILE A 96 13.51 -7.61 -3.69
N GLU A 97 14.64 -8.04 -3.14
CA GLU A 97 14.80 -9.26 -2.36
C GLU A 97 15.52 -9.00 -1.04
N PRO A 98 15.42 -9.89 -0.05
CA PRO A 98 16.24 -9.84 1.13
C PRO A 98 17.72 -9.76 0.79
N SER A 99 18.48 -9.03 1.60
CA SER A 99 19.94 -9.00 1.47
C SER A 99 20.55 -10.33 1.90
N GLU A 100 21.74 -10.66 1.41
CA GLU A 100 22.43 -11.87 1.86
C GLU A 100 22.74 -11.84 3.36
N THR A 101 23.02 -10.64 3.87
CA THR A 101 23.31 -10.38 5.29
C THR A 101 22.75 -9.05 5.73
N GLY A 102 22.63 -8.84 7.05
CA GLY A 102 22.27 -7.55 7.63
C GLY A 102 20.82 -7.47 8.08
N TRP A 103 20.32 -6.27 8.18
CA TRP A 103 19.08 -5.91 8.83
C TRP A 103 17.80 -6.39 8.12
N ASP A 104 17.86 -6.74 6.84
CA ASP A 104 16.75 -7.16 6.00
C ASP A 104 17.01 -8.51 5.32
N ASN A 105 17.80 -9.39 5.96
CA ASN A 105 18.24 -10.64 5.34
C ASN A 105 17.27 -11.81 5.49
N CYS A 106 16.16 -11.65 6.24
CA CYS A 106 15.14 -12.70 6.38
C CYS A 106 13.93 -12.46 5.50
N HIS A 107 13.34 -11.27 5.61
CA HIS A 107 12.16 -10.86 4.86
C HIS A 107 12.26 -9.40 4.43
N ILE A 108 11.62 -9.07 3.33
CA ILE A 108 11.28 -7.69 2.95
C ILE A 108 9.81 -7.64 2.55
N CYS A 109 9.11 -6.56 2.98
CA CYS A 109 7.68 -6.48 2.84
C CYS A 109 7.17 -5.03 2.85
N ASP A 110 5.85 -4.85 2.85
CA ASP A 110 5.13 -3.58 3.03
C ASP A 110 5.71 -2.44 2.17
N PRO A 111 5.77 -2.62 0.82
CA PRO A 111 6.27 -1.58 -0.06
C PRO A 111 5.31 -0.38 -0.07
N ASP A 112 5.83 0.83 0.04
CA ASP A 112 5.14 2.06 -0.34
C ASP A 112 5.98 2.79 -1.38
N VAL A 113 5.46 2.89 -2.60
CA VAL A 113 6.17 3.46 -3.74
C VAL A 113 5.60 4.82 -4.07
N ARG A 114 6.50 5.77 -4.33
CA ARG A 114 6.14 7.16 -4.68
C ARG A 114 7.02 7.70 -5.78
N GLU A 115 6.44 8.53 -6.63
CA GLU A 115 7.22 9.40 -7.50
C GLU A 115 7.90 10.46 -6.65
N PHE A 116 9.23 10.48 -6.70
CA PHE A 116 10.03 11.44 -5.95
C PHE A 116 11.39 11.62 -6.62
N LYS A 117 11.62 12.79 -7.19
CA LYS A 117 12.88 13.11 -7.85
C LYS A 117 13.96 13.44 -6.82
N THR A 118 15.04 12.68 -6.85
CA THR A 118 16.20 12.86 -5.96
C THR A 118 17.50 12.60 -6.69
N THR A 119 18.61 13.06 -6.10
CA THR A 119 19.97 12.77 -6.59
C THR A 119 20.70 11.93 -5.55
N TYR A 120 21.25 10.81 -5.99
CA TYR A 120 22.04 9.91 -5.16
C TYR A 120 23.27 9.43 -5.92
N LYS A 121 24.46 9.59 -5.31
CA LYS A 121 25.77 9.25 -5.92
C LYS A 121 25.98 9.87 -7.33
N GLY A 122 25.49 11.11 -7.52
CA GLY A 122 25.61 11.85 -8.77
C GLY A 122 24.57 11.48 -9.86
N GLU A 123 23.71 10.52 -9.61
CA GLU A 123 22.67 10.07 -10.52
C GLU A 123 21.28 10.55 -10.07
N THR A 124 20.39 10.82 -11.03
CA THR A 124 19.01 11.23 -10.73
C THR A 124 18.09 10.01 -10.74
N TYR A 125 17.27 9.92 -9.70
CA TYR A 125 16.24 8.91 -9.53
C TYR A 125 14.87 9.59 -9.43
N ASN A 126 13.84 8.95 -9.94
CA ASN A 126 12.48 9.52 -9.98
C ASN A 126 11.51 8.78 -9.05
N TRP A 127 11.89 7.63 -8.53
CA TRP A 127 11.05 6.77 -7.72
C TRP A 127 11.74 6.39 -6.42
N ILE A 128 10.97 6.41 -5.36
CA ILE A 128 11.38 5.88 -4.06
C ILE A 128 10.41 4.76 -3.64
N MET A 129 10.93 3.80 -2.91
CA MET A 129 10.19 2.76 -2.25
C MET A 129 10.65 2.69 -0.80
N THR A 130 9.75 2.92 0.15
CA THR A 130 10.00 2.47 1.52
C THR A 130 9.51 1.05 1.67
N TYR A 131 10.22 0.26 2.47
CA TYR A 131 9.87 -1.14 2.68
C TYR A 131 10.26 -1.58 4.10
N LEU A 132 9.56 -2.58 4.59
CA LEU A 132 9.89 -3.26 5.83
C LEU A 132 10.97 -4.29 5.55
N GLY A 133 12.00 -4.30 6.39
CA GLY A 133 13.03 -5.33 6.42
C GLY A 133 13.11 -6.00 7.79
N VAL A 134 13.44 -7.29 7.79
CA VAL A 134 13.50 -8.12 8.98
C VAL A 134 14.75 -8.99 8.94
N ASP A 135 15.48 -9.03 10.05
CA ASP A 135 16.71 -9.81 10.24
C ASP A 135 16.51 -11.06 11.11
N ARG A 136 15.27 -11.34 11.53
CA ARG A 136 14.90 -12.48 12.38
C ARG A 136 13.69 -13.21 11.85
N TRP A 137 13.75 -14.51 11.86
CA TRP A 137 12.66 -15.38 11.41
C TRP A 137 11.41 -15.35 12.27
N ASP A 138 11.49 -14.81 13.48
CA ASP A 138 10.33 -14.59 14.36
C ASP A 138 9.56 -13.29 14.03
N CYS A 139 10.04 -12.54 13.03
CA CYS A 139 9.46 -11.29 12.55
C CYS A 139 9.28 -10.20 13.63
N ASN A 140 10.03 -10.25 14.71
CA ASN A 140 9.92 -9.27 15.80
C ASN A 140 10.84 -8.05 15.65
N HIS A 141 11.72 -8.07 14.65
CA HIS A 141 12.70 -7.01 14.38
C HIS A 141 12.34 -6.25 13.10
N ASN A 142 11.19 -5.57 13.11
CA ASN A 142 10.73 -4.79 11.96
C ASN A 142 11.47 -3.46 11.86
N GLN A 143 12.06 -3.19 10.71
CA GLN A 143 12.85 -2.00 10.43
C GLN A 143 12.42 -1.44 9.07
N ILE A 144 12.64 -0.15 8.82
CA ILE A 144 12.22 0.49 7.58
C ILE A 144 13.45 0.90 6.78
N GLY A 145 13.48 0.47 5.53
CA GLY A 145 14.46 0.86 4.54
C GLY A 145 13.90 1.68 3.40
N LEU A 146 14.81 2.14 2.59
CA LEU A 146 14.56 2.89 1.36
C LEU A 146 15.25 2.20 0.19
N ALA A 147 14.56 2.11 -0.92
CA ALA A 147 15.12 1.81 -2.24
C ALA A 147 14.71 2.91 -3.23
N ILE A 148 15.54 3.11 -4.25
CA ILE A 148 15.36 4.16 -5.25
C ILE A 148 15.46 3.59 -6.65
N SER A 149 14.72 4.17 -7.60
CA SER A 149 14.79 3.76 -9.01
C SER A 149 14.66 4.94 -9.96
N LYS A 150 15.23 4.78 -11.16
CA LYS A 150 15.05 5.73 -12.28
C LYS A 150 13.68 5.56 -12.93
N ASN A 151 13.16 4.32 -12.95
CA ASN A 151 11.91 3.95 -13.58
C ASN A 151 10.97 3.26 -12.57
N ILE A 152 9.67 3.40 -12.75
CA ILE A 152 8.68 2.78 -11.87
C ILE A 152 8.82 1.25 -11.83
N GLU A 153 9.18 0.62 -12.94
CA GLU A 153 9.38 -0.83 -13.03
C GLU A 153 10.76 -1.30 -12.52
N GLY A 154 11.58 -0.39 -12.01
CA GLY A 154 12.91 -0.73 -11.50
C GLY A 154 14.04 -0.57 -12.53
N PRO A 155 15.24 -1.11 -12.26
CA PRO A 155 15.59 -1.78 -10.99
C PRO A 155 15.61 -0.81 -9.80
N TYR A 156 15.20 -1.32 -8.65
CA TYR A 156 15.30 -0.58 -7.39
C TYR A 156 16.61 -0.90 -6.68
N ILE A 157 17.31 0.13 -6.26
CA ILE A 157 18.60 0.03 -5.57
C ILE A 157 18.38 0.38 -4.10
N LYS A 158 18.72 -0.52 -3.20
CA LYS A 158 18.66 -0.27 -1.76
C LYS A 158 19.61 0.86 -1.38
N PHE A 159 19.14 1.77 -0.53
CA PHE A 159 19.94 2.87 -0.04
C PHE A 159 21.02 2.35 0.92
N ASP A 160 22.27 2.82 0.78
CA ASP A 160 23.41 2.29 1.53
C ASP A 160 23.45 2.68 3.01
N ARG A 161 22.56 3.62 3.43
CA ARG A 161 22.40 4.00 4.84
C ARG A 161 21.15 3.38 5.48
N ASN A 162 20.64 2.32 4.92
CA ASN A 162 19.56 1.55 5.53
C ASN A 162 20.05 0.81 6.80
N PRO A 163 19.15 0.55 7.78
CA PRO A 163 17.76 0.97 7.79
C PRO A 163 17.63 2.48 8.10
N LEU A 164 16.60 3.13 7.50
CA LEU A 164 16.26 4.53 7.85
C LEU A 164 15.68 4.62 9.25
N VAL A 165 14.91 3.63 9.64
CA VAL A 165 14.33 3.50 10.97
C VAL A 165 14.70 2.13 11.51
N ALA A 166 15.62 2.09 12.45
CA ALA A 166 16.03 0.85 13.12
C ALA A 166 15.02 0.43 14.19
N TYR A 167 14.97 -0.86 14.49
CA TYR A 167 14.09 -1.44 15.49
C TYR A 167 14.13 -0.74 16.84
N GLU A 168 15.30 -0.41 17.34
CA GLU A 168 15.47 0.27 18.62
C GLU A 168 14.89 1.69 18.62
N ALA A 169 14.91 2.38 17.47
CA ALA A 169 14.31 3.70 17.34
C ALA A 169 12.78 3.65 17.33
N VAL A 170 12.19 2.59 16.80
CA VAL A 170 10.73 2.41 16.74
C VAL A 170 10.13 2.07 18.10
N SER A 171 10.86 1.36 18.96
CA SER A 171 10.35 0.91 20.27
C SER A 171 10.06 2.05 21.26
N TYR A 172 10.51 3.26 20.99
CA TYR A 172 10.37 4.42 21.87
C TYR A 172 9.43 5.53 21.38
N THR A 173 8.81 5.38 20.22
CA THR A 173 7.76 6.30 19.76
C THR A 173 6.42 5.99 20.43
N HIS A 174 6.40 5.87 21.75
CA HIS A 174 5.17 6.03 22.49
C HIS A 174 4.84 7.51 22.53
N LEU A 175 3.87 7.91 21.75
CA LEU A 175 3.19 9.18 21.91
C LEU A 175 2.67 9.27 23.37
N ARG A 176 3.30 10.10 24.16
CA ARG A 176 2.80 10.57 25.45
C ARG A 176 1.88 11.76 25.22
#